data_4770221852d7d1cd223d47edf66e0ddc
#
_entry.id   4770221852d7d1cd223d47edf66e0ddc
#
_cell.length_a   1.000
_cell.length_b   1.000
_cell.length_c   1.000
_cell.angle_alpha   90.00
_cell.angle_beta   90.00
_cell.angle_gamma   90.00
#
_symmetry.space_group_name_H-M   'P 1'
#
loop_
_entity.id
_entity.type
_entity.pdbx_description
1 polymer ?
#
loop_
_entity_poly.entity_id
_entity_poly.type
_entity_poly.pdbx_seq_one_letter_code
_entity_poly.pdbx_strand_id
1 'polypeptide(L)' 'MKTYQDKVIPAMPVEANLLMNKYNIPEGKILGSKLKMIEEIWVSNNFNISDKQVEKIAKS' A
#
# COMPACT_ATOMS: atom_id res chain seq x y z
N MET A 1 -18.49 -14.05 -0.88
CA MET A 1 -18.21 -13.78 -1.32
C MET A 1 -17.91 -13.61 -2.23
N LYS A 2 -17.83 -13.69 -2.57
CA LYS A 2 -17.55 -13.49 -3.37
C LYS A 2 -17.10 -13.49 -4.30
N THR A 3 -17.00 -13.50 -4.66
CA THR A 3 -16.58 -13.56 -5.46
C THR A 3 -16.17 -13.08 -6.43
N TYR A 4 -15.56 -12.92 -6.92
CA TYR A 4 -15.26 -12.60 -7.97
C TYR A 4 -14.30 -13.03 -8.60
N GLN A 5 -13.99 -13.19 -8.91
CA GLN A 5 -13.18 -13.54 -9.50
C GLN A 5 -12.55 -13.84 -10.67
N ASP A 6 -12.76 -13.73 -11.64
CA ASP A 6 -12.24 -13.79 -12.94
C ASP A 6 -10.89 -13.22 -13.07
N LYS A 7 -10.70 -12.07 -12.47
CA LYS A 7 -9.42 -11.41 -12.47
C LYS A 7 -8.72 -11.62 -11.17
N VAL A 8 -7.48 -12.00 -11.26
CA VAL A 8 -6.65 -12.14 -10.07
C VAL A 8 -5.81 -10.91 -9.94
N ILE A 9 -6.09 -10.14 -8.91
CA ILE A 9 -5.29 -8.97 -8.61
C ILE A 9 -4.22 -9.38 -7.63
N PRO A 10 -2.93 -9.16 -7.96
CA PRO A 10 -1.85 -9.54 -7.04
C PRO A 10 -1.99 -8.83 -5.71
N ALA A 11 -1.58 -9.51 -4.66
CA ALA A 11 -1.62 -8.91 -3.34
C ALA A 11 -0.63 -7.75 -3.29
N MET A 12 -1.07 -6.64 -2.70
CA MET A 12 -0.19 -5.49 -2.56
C MET A 12 0.96 -5.84 -1.62
N PRO A 13 2.20 -5.57 -2.01
CA PRO A 13 3.34 -5.92 -1.17
C PRO A 13 3.46 -5.10 0.09
N VAL A 14 2.79 -3.96 0.14
CA VAL A 14 2.88 -3.08 1.30
C VAL A 14 1.59 -3.16 2.09
N GLU A 15 1.70 -3.50 3.36
CA GLU A 15 0.56 -3.63 4.24
C GLU A 15 0.63 -2.61 5.37
N ALA A 16 -0.50 -2.45 6.05
CA ALA A 16 -0.55 -1.52 7.19
C ALA A 16 0.48 -1.91 8.25
N ASN A 17 0.59 -3.21 8.52
CA ASN A 17 1.55 -3.67 9.52
C ASN A 17 2.98 -3.29 9.16
N LEU A 18 3.31 -3.37 7.89
CA LEU A 18 4.64 -3.03 7.44
C LEU A 18 4.93 -1.55 7.71
N LEU A 19 3.96 -0.69 7.39
CA LEU A 19 4.15 0.74 7.61
C LEU A 19 4.26 1.07 9.09
N MET A 20 3.45 0.42 9.91
CA MET A 20 3.49 0.67 11.35
C MET A 20 4.81 0.20 11.96
N ASN A 21 5.30 -0.94 11.52
CA ASN A 21 6.52 -1.52 12.07
C ASN A 21 7.78 -0.90 11.51
N LYS A 22 7.80 -0.70 10.21
CA LYS A 22 9.01 -0.21 9.55
C LYS A 22 9.17 1.30 9.65
N TYR A 23 8.08 2.03 9.56
CA TYR A 23 8.12 3.47 9.53
C TYR A 23 7.48 4.12 10.74
N ASN A 24 7.02 3.31 11.69
CA ASN A 24 6.41 3.83 12.92
C ASN A 24 5.24 4.75 12.65
N ILE A 25 4.45 4.43 11.65
CA ILE A 25 3.29 5.24 11.33
C ILE A 25 2.14 4.81 12.25
N PRO A 26 1.53 5.74 12.97
CA PRO A 26 0.46 5.39 13.90
C PRO A 26 -0.78 4.93 13.14
N GLU A 27 -1.51 4.03 13.77
CA GLU A 27 -2.77 3.55 13.22
C GLU A 27 -3.78 4.70 13.20
N GLY A 28 -4.56 4.78 12.13
CA GLY A 28 -5.58 5.80 12.03
C GLY A 28 -5.66 6.39 10.64
N LYS A 29 -6.13 7.63 10.57
CA LYS A 29 -6.35 8.29 9.28
C LYS A 29 -5.07 8.47 8.50
N ILE A 30 -3.98 8.76 9.19
CA ILE A 30 -2.70 8.97 8.51
C ILE A 30 -2.27 7.69 7.83
N LEU A 31 -2.36 6.58 8.55
CA LEU A 31 -1.99 5.29 7.99
C LEU A 31 -2.87 4.96 6.79
N GLY A 32 -4.17 5.18 6.91
CA GLY A 32 -5.08 4.92 5.81
C GLY A 32 -4.78 5.76 4.59
N SER A 33 -4.47 7.03 4.80
CA SER A 33 -4.15 7.92 3.69
C SER A 33 -2.89 7.47 2.98
N LYS A 34 -1.88 7.09 3.73
CA LYS A 34 -0.62 6.64 3.11
C LYS A 34 -0.81 5.34 2.36
N LEU A 35 -1.58 4.43 2.91
CA LEU A 35 -1.87 3.18 2.22
C LEU A 35 -2.60 3.43 0.90
N LYS A 36 -3.53 4.38 0.91
CA LYS A 36 -4.27 4.69 -0.30
C LYS A 36 -3.35 5.27 -1.36
N MET A 37 -2.45 6.14 -0.98
CA MET A 37 -1.49 6.71 -1.92
C MET A 37 -0.60 5.63 -2.51
N ILE A 38 -0.15 4.72 -1.67
CA ILE A 38 0.71 3.63 -2.13
C ILE A 38 -0.07 2.74 -3.09
N GLU A 39 -1.32 2.46 -2.76
CA GLU A 39 -2.14 1.63 -3.62
C GLU A 39 -2.34 2.27 -4.99
N GLU A 40 -2.58 3.57 -5.03
CA GLU A 40 -2.77 4.27 -6.29
C GLU A 40 -1.53 4.18 -7.16
N ILE A 41 -0.37 4.38 -6.57
CA ILE A 41 0.88 4.29 -7.33
C ILE A 41 1.09 2.86 -7.78
N TRP A 42 0.83 1.91 -6.91
CA TRP A 42 1.00 0.49 -7.22
C TRP A 42 0.16 0.08 -8.42
N VAL A 43 -1.11 0.49 -8.43
CA VAL A 43 -2.00 0.17 -9.54
C VAL A 43 -1.55 0.89 -10.81
N SER A 44 -1.14 2.15 -10.69
CA SER A 44 -0.68 2.94 -11.83
C SER A 44 0.55 2.34 -12.48
N ASN A 45 1.37 1.65 -11.67
CA ASN A 45 2.61 1.07 -12.16
C ASN A 45 2.47 -0.41 -12.49
N ASN A 46 1.27 -0.84 -12.89
CA ASN A 46 1.04 -2.24 -13.25
C ASN A 46 1.31 -3.17 -12.07
N PHE A 47 0.83 -2.78 -10.91
CA PHE A 47 0.98 -3.56 -9.68
C PHE A 47 2.44 -3.71 -9.30
N ASN A 48 3.18 -2.61 -9.45
CA ASN A 48 4.60 -2.59 -9.16
C ASN A 48 4.92 -1.34 -8.35
N ILE A 49 5.65 -1.50 -7.27
CA ILE A 49 6.04 -0.35 -6.46
C ILE A 49 7.40 -0.64 -5.84
N SER A 50 8.25 0.36 -5.80
CA SER A 50 9.58 0.20 -5.25
C SER A 50 9.63 0.64 -3.80
N ASP A 51 10.65 0.16 -3.09
CA ASP A 51 10.84 0.54 -1.71
C ASP A 51 11.02 2.03 -1.56
N LYS A 52 11.69 2.64 -2.52
CA LYS A 52 11.91 4.09 -2.47
C LYS A 52 10.61 4.86 -2.53
N GLN A 53 9.69 4.40 -3.37
CA GLN A 53 8.39 5.06 -3.47
C GLN A 53 7.61 4.91 -2.17
N VAL A 54 7.66 3.71 -1.59
CA VAL A 54 6.98 3.47 -0.32
C VAL A 54 7.56 4.37 0.76
N GLU A 55 8.88 4.42 0.82
CA GLU A 55 9.55 5.24 1.83
C GLU A 55 9.18 6.71 1.67
N LYS A 56 9.16 7.19 0.45
CA LYS A 56 8.86 8.58 0.19
C LYS A 56 7.45 8.93 0.67
N ILE A 57 6.51 8.05 0.42
CA ILE A 57 5.13 8.26 0.86
C ILE A 57 5.04 8.16 2.38
N ALA A 58 5.69 7.17 2.95
CA ALA A 58 5.61 6.95 4.38
C ALA A 58 6.21 8.10 5.18
N LYS A 59 7.23 8.73 4.61
CA LYS A 59 7.91 9.81 5.31
C LYS A 59 7.41 11.20 4.94
N SER A 60 6.51 11.28 4.00
CA SER A 60 6.02 12.58 3.55
C SER A 60 5.06 13.22 4.54
#